data_23da690dd7da6c1f6bf203f760d85df4
#
_entry.id   23da690dd7da6c1f6bf203f760d85df4
#
_cell.length_a   1.000
_cell.length_b   1.000
_cell.length_c   1.000
_cell.angle_alpha   90.00
_cell.angle_beta   90.00
_cell.angle_gamma   90.00
#
_symmetry.space_group_name_H-M   'P 1'
#
loop_
_entity.id
_entity.type
_entity.pdbx_description
1 polymer ?
#
loop_
_entity_poly.entity_id
_entity_poly.type
_entity_poly.pdbx_seq_one_letter_code
_entity_poly.pdbx_strand_id
1 'polypeptide(L)'
;MGTGIGSEQNGYRPVVIIQNDVGNRHSPTTIVAAISTRIGTKAKLPTHYHLGSENGLSQPSMVMLEQIRTIDKKRLVQYIGILSETECRGLNHALAISVGLIPVTSKKLTLCLCSACADNFYGSGAYFLRRVNPASNEKELCTYCSQRMGVEYEITKRKGR
;
A
#
# COMPACT_ATOMS: atom_id res chain seq x y z
N MET A 1 -11.91 -5.74 -16.12
CA MET A 1 -12.13 -5.59 -14.67
C MET A 1 -13.38 -4.75 -14.51
N GLY A 2 -14.23 -5.06 -13.51
CA GLY A 2 -15.26 -4.12 -13.10
C GLY A 2 -14.64 -2.78 -12.71
N THR A 3 -15.37 -1.70 -12.81
CA THR A 3 -14.97 -0.36 -12.37
C THR A 3 -14.78 -0.40 -10.86
N GLY A 4 -13.55 -0.15 -10.39
CA GLY A 4 -13.30 -0.01 -8.94
C GLY A 4 -13.92 1.26 -8.41
N ILE A 5 -14.20 1.25 -7.14
CA ILE A 5 -14.79 2.38 -6.41
C ILE A 5 -13.71 3.07 -5.58
N GLY A 6 -13.63 4.39 -5.66
CA GLY A 6 -12.71 5.20 -4.86
C GLY A 6 -11.24 4.91 -5.14
N SER A 7 -10.50 4.46 -4.13
CA SER A 7 -9.05 4.20 -4.20
C SER A 7 -8.67 2.80 -4.70
N GLU A 8 -9.63 1.99 -5.09
CA GLU A 8 -9.35 0.68 -5.67
C GLU A 8 -8.54 0.81 -6.97
N GLN A 9 -7.54 -0.05 -7.11
CA GLN A 9 -6.70 -0.06 -8.30
C GLN A 9 -7.41 -0.77 -9.46
N ASN A 10 -7.52 -0.10 -10.60
CA ASN A 10 -8.23 -0.57 -11.80
C ASN A 10 -7.32 -0.61 -13.02
N GLY A 11 -7.85 -1.20 -14.10
CA GLY A 11 -7.25 -1.20 -15.43
C GLY A 11 -6.11 -2.21 -15.57
N TYR A 12 -5.41 -2.10 -16.68
CA TYR A 12 -4.23 -2.90 -17.02
C TYR A 12 -3.02 -2.35 -16.28
N ARG A 13 -2.36 -3.19 -15.49
CA ARG A 13 -1.21 -2.80 -14.66
C ARG A 13 -0.37 -3.98 -14.24
N PRO A 14 0.91 -3.76 -13.86
CA PRO A 14 1.73 -4.78 -13.23
C PRO A 14 1.11 -5.25 -11.91
N VAL A 15 1.31 -6.53 -11.61
CA VAL A 15 0.94 -7.15 -10.33
C VAL A 15 2.06 -8.08 -9.88
N VAL A 16 2.16 -8.30 -8.57
CA VAL A 16 2.99 -9.37 -8.00
C VAL A 16 2.08 -10.54 -7.64
N ILE A 17 2.45 -11.76 -8.07
CA ILE A 17 1.80 -13.00 -7.62
C ILE A 17 2.32 -13.29 -6.21
N ILE A 18 1.41 -13.37 -5.25
CA ILE A 18 1.70 -13.62 -3.83
C ILE A 18 1.19 -14.98 -3.35
N GLN A 19 0.48 -15.71 -4.20
CA GLN A 19 0.03 -17.07 -3.91
C GLN A 19 1.21 -18.03 -3.94
N ASN A 20 1.21 -19.03 -3.05
CA ASN A 20 2.24 -20.08 -2.99
C ASN A 20 2.25 -20.98 -4.25
N ASP A 21 3.36 -21.69 -4.47
CA ASP A 21 3.58 -22.49 -5.68
C ASP A 21 2.61 -23.67 -5.80
N VAL A 22 2.17 -24.26 -4.69
CA VAL A 22 1.19 -25.36 -4.70
C VAL A 22 -0.16 -24.83 -5.23
N GLY A 23 -0.63 -23.71 -4.69
CA GLY A 23 -1.83 -23.04 -5.20
C GLY A 23 -1.68 -22.60 -6.66
N ASN A 24 -0.51 -22.05 -7.00
CA ASN A 24 -0.23 -21.65 -8.39
C ASN A 24 -0.20 -22.83 -9.36
N ARG A 25 0.20 -24.03 -8.93
CA ARG A 25 0.23 -25.22 -9.78
C ARG A 25 -1.17 -25.78 -10.03
N HIS A 26 -2.02 -25.81 -9.03
CA HIS A 26 -3.26 -26.59 -9.04
C HIS A 26 -4.54 -25.74 -9.18
N SER A 27 -4.51 -24.43 -8.93
CA SER A 27 -5.68 -23.57 -9.06
C SER A 27 -5.75 -22.87 -10.43
N PRO A 28 -6.93 -22.70 -11.02
CA PRO A 28 -7.14 -21.84 -12.21
C PRO A 28 -7.00 -20.35 -11.88
N THR A 29 -7.05 -19.98 -10.60
CA THR A 29 -6.90 -18.62 -10.10
C THR A 29 -5.58 -18.43 -9.38
N THR A 30 -5.20 -17.16 -9.19
CA THR A 30 -4.03 -16.78 -8.37
C THR A 30 -4.32 -15.51 -7.57
N ILE A 31 -3.61 -15.36 -6.44
CA ILE A 31 -3.69 -14.17 -5.60
C ILE A 31 -2.59 -13.21 -6.01
N VAL A 32 -2.96 -11.96 -6.25
CA VAL A 32 -2.04 -10.91 -6.68
C VAL A 32 -2.15 -9.66 -5.82
N ALA A 33 -1.05 -8.92 -5.71
CA ALA A 33 -1.00 -7.56 -5.16
C ALA A 33 -0.75 -6.55 -6.28
N ALA A 34 -1.42 -5.41 -6.24
CA ALA A 34 -1.28 -4.38 -7.25
C ALA A 34 0.05 -3.63 -7.10
N ILE A 35 0.67 -3.29 -8.24
CA ILE A 35 1.86 -2.43 -8.31
C ILE A 35 1.45 -1.03 -8.77
N SER A 36 2.05 0.00 -8.19
CA SER A 36 1.84 1.40 -8.53
C SER A 36 3.17 2.12 -8.69
N THR A 37 3.28 2.96 -9.72
CA THR A 37 4.44 3.84 -9.94
C THR A 37 4.34 5.16 -9.16
N ARG A 38 3.20 5.43 -8.50
CA ARG A 38 2.97 6.64 -7.70
C ARG A 38 3.59 6.54 -6.32
N ILE A 39 4.93 6.54 -6.25
CA ILE A 39 5.68 6.37 -5.00
C ILE A 39 5.60 7.61 -4.11
N GLY A 40 5.63 8.83 -4.70
CA GLY A 40 5.69 10.09 -3.97
C GLY A 40 4.38 10.58 -3.36
N THR A 41 3.23 10.06 -3.82
CA THR A 41 1.90 10.55 -3.41
C THR A 41 1.22 9.68 -2.36
N LYS A 42 1.84 8.57 -1.96
CA LYS A 42 1.30 7.68 -0.94
C LYS A 42 2.23 7.61 0.25
N ALA A 43 1.69 7.83 1.43
CA ALA A 43 2.41 7.66 2.68
C ALA A 43 3.17 6.33 2.70
N LYS A 44 4.29 6.30 3.39
CA LYS A 44 5.07 5.08 3.66
C LYS A 44 4.29 4.18 4.61
N LEU A 45 3.26 3.52 4.08
CA LEU A 45 2.49 2.55 4.87
C LEU A 45 3.34 1.30 5.10
N PRO A 46 3.26 0.67 6.28
CA PRO A 46 3.98 -0.57 6.56
C PRO A 46 3.49 -1.75 5.71
N THR A 47 2.35 -1.60 5.02
CA THR A 47 1.78 -2.54 4.06
C THR A 47 2.32 -2.34 2.64
N HIS A 48 3.18 -1.34 2.42
CA HIS A 48 3.79 -1.07 1.13
C HIS A 48 5.21 -1.66 1.06
N TYR A 49 5.56 -2.22 -0.10
CA TYR A 49 6.90 -2.68 -0.39
C TYR A 49 7.44 -2.01 -1.67
N HIS A 50 8.62 -1.40 -1.58
CA HIS A 50 9.24 -0.70 -2.70
C HIS A 50 10.09 -1.66 -3.53
N LEU A 51 9.90 -1.61 -4.85
CA LEU A 51 10.66 -2.35 -5.85
C LEU A 51 11.49 -1.36 -6.68
N GLY A 52 12.75 -1.70 -6.93
CA GLY A 52 13.57 -1.04 -7.93
C GLY A 52 13.15 -1.37 -9.36
N SER A 53 13.92 -0.87 -10.31
CA SER A 53 13.72 -1.18 -11.75
C SER A 53 14.39 -2.50 -12.17
N GLU A 54 15.12 -3.18 -11.28
CA GLU A 54 15.88 -4.39 -11.60
C GLU A 54 15.00 -5.58 -11.94
N ASN A 55 13.73 -5.54 -11.58
CA ASN A 55 12.76 -6.62 -11.78
C ASN A 55 12.01 -6.57 -13.12
N GLY A 56 12.55 -5.89 -14.11
CA GLY A 56 11.91 -5.71 -15.41
C GLY A 56 10.82 -4.64 -15.42
N LEU A 57 10.63 -3.92 -14.33
CA LEU A 57 9.76 -2.75 -14.26
C LEU A 57 10.45 -1.55 -14.96
N SER A 58 9.66 -0.74 -15.69
CA SER A 58 10.18 0.43 -16.40
C SER A 58 10.66 1.56 -15.49
N GLN A 59 10.24 1.55 -14.22
CA GLN A 59 10.58 2.57 -13.22
C GLN A 59 10.37 2.03 -11.81
N PRO A 60 11.01 2.63 -10.79
CA PRO A 60 10.78 2.29 -9.40
C PRO A 60 9.28 2.30 -9.08
N SER A 61 8.84 1.31 -8.34
CA SER A 61 7.42 1.05 -8.12
C SER A 61 7.16 0.60 -6.68
N MET A 62 5.90 0.51 -6.32
CA MET A 62 5.47 0.14 -4.98
C MET A 62 4.38 -0.94 -5.07
N VAL A 63 4.56 -2.03 -4.35
CA VAL A 63 3.55 -3.08 -4.17
C VAL A 63 2.66 -2.67 -3.00
N MET A 64 1.35 -2.72 -3.21
CA MET A 64 0.34 -2.38 -2.22
C MET A 64 -0.30 -3.66 -1.67
N LEU A 65 0.16 -4.11 -0.51
CA LEU A 65 -0.28 -5.38 0.08
C LEU A 65 -1.66 -5.27 0.77
N GLU A 66 -2.21 -4.08 0.89
CA GLU A 66 -3.61 -3.85 1.27
C GLU A 66 -4.57 -3.95 0.06
N GLN A 67 -4.05 -4.07 -1.16
CA GLN A 67 -4.84 -4.19 -2.38
C GLN A 67 -4.62 -5.54 -3.07
N ILE A 68 -4.79 -6.60 -2.31
CA ILE A 68 -4.71 -7.98 -2.81
C ILE A 68 -6.02 -8.40 -3.46
N ARG A 69 -5.92 -9.21 -4.52
CA ARG A 69 -7.07 -9.71 -5.26
C ARG A 69 -6.83 -11.14 -5.75
N THR A 70 -7.89 -11.91 -5.84
CA THR A 70 -7.89 -13.17 -6.61
C THR A 70 -8.30 -12.87 -8.04
N ILE A 71 -7.51 -13.35 -8.99
CA ILE A 71 -7.80 -13.23 -10.42
C ILE A 71 -7.70 -14.59 -11.11
N ASP A 72 -8.43 -14.77 -12.20
CA ASP A 72 -8.21 -15.91 -13.11
C ASP A 72 -6.86 -15.75 -13.81
N LYS A 73 -6.08 -16.82 -13.92
CA LYS A 73 -4.75 -16.81 -14.56
C LYS A 73 -4.79 -16.37 -16.04
N LYS A 74 -5.91 -16.57 -16.73
CA LYS A 74 -6.10 -16.07 -18.10
C LYS A 74 -6.01 -14.55 -18.22
N ARG A 75 -6.10 -13.84 -17.11
CA ARG A 75 -5.92 -12.37 -17.07
C ARG A 75 -4.47 -11.93 -16.98
N LEU A 76 -3.54 -12.86 -16.75
CA LEU A 76 -2.11 -12.62 -16.82
C LEU A 76 -1.68 -12.61 -18.28
N VAL A 77 -1.29 -11.46 -18.80
CA VAL A 77 -1.05 -11.26 -20.24
C VAL A 77 0.45 -11.34 -20.56
N GLN A 78 1.30 -10.86 -19.65
CA GLN A 78 2.72 -10.74 -19.87
C GLN A 78 3.50 -11.07 -18.60
N TYR A 79 4.57 -11.84 -18.75
CA TYR A 79 5.58 -12.00 -17.71
C TYR A 79 6.54 -10.80 -17.76
N ILE A 80 6.78 -10.18 -16.61
CA ILE A 80 7.65 -9.00 -16.50
C ILE A 80 9.00 -9.38 -15.91
N GLY A 81 9.01 -10.17 -14.84
CA GLY A 81 10.23 -10.56 -14.14
C GLY A 81 9.96 -11.36 -12.89
N ILE A 82 11.01 -11.61 -12.12
CA ILE A 82 10.96 -12.38 -10.89
C ILE A 82 11.57 -11.56 -9.75
N LEU A 83 11.01 -11.72 -8.55
CA LEU A 83 11.55 -11.12 -7.34
C LEU A 83 12.70 -11.96 -6.77
N SER A 84 13.71 -11.29 -6.25
CA SER A 84 14.77 -11.92 -5.47
C SER A 84 14.22 -12.46 -4.14
N GLU A 85 14.95 -13.37 -3.50
CA GLU A 85 14.58 -13.87 -2.15
C GLU A 85 14.47 -12.75 -1.12
N THR A 86 15.33 -11.74 -1.20
CA THR A 86 15.30 -10.60 -0.28
C THR A 86 14.03 -9.79 -0.46
N GLU A 87 13.61 -9.55 -1.69
CA GLU A 87 12.36 -8.85 -2.00
C GLU A 87 11.15 -9.69 -1.59
N CYS A 88 11.17 -10.99 -1.82
CA CYS A 88 10.13 -11.91 -1.35
C CYS A 88 9.97 -11.86 0.18
N ARG A 89 11.09 -11.85 0.93
CA ARG A 89 11.04 -11.71 2.41
C ARG A 89 10.43 -10.38 2.84
N GLY A 90 10.83 -9.28 2.22
CA GLY A 90 10.28 -7.95 2.52
C GLY A 90 8.79 -7.84 2.20
N LEU A 91 8.39 -8.38 1.05
CA LEU A 91 7.00 -8.42 0.60
C LEU A 91 6.13 -9.29 1.52
N ASN A 92 6.62 -10.47 1.94
CA ASN A 92 5.95 -11.35 2.89
C ASN A 92 5.74 -10.68 4.25
N HIS A 93 6.72 -9.90 4.72
CA HIS A 93 6.59 -9.11 5.95
C HIS A 93 5.48 -8.05 5.83
N ALA A 94 5.47 -7.27 4.76
CA ALA A 94 4.43 -6.28 4.51
C ALA A 94 3.03 -6.91 4.34
N LEU A 95 2.95 -8.08 3.70
CA LEU A 95 1.72 -8.86 3.59
C LEU A 95 1.21 -9.33 4.95
N ALA A 96 2.09 -9.88 5.78
CA ALA A 96 1.74 -10.35 7.13
C ALA A 96 1.20 -9.20 8.01
N ILE A 97 1.77 -8.00 7.86
CA ILE A 97 1.22 -6.78 8.49
C ILE A 97 -0.16 -6.46 7.93
N SER A 98 -0.32 -6.50 6.61
CA SER A 98 -1.56 -6.11 5.93
C SER A 98 -2.75 -6.95 6.36
N VAL A 99 -2.54 -8.25 6.57
CA VAL A 99 -3.59 -9.19 7.01
C VAL A 99 -3.61 -9.42 8.53
N GLY A 100 -2.83 -8.66 9.31
CA GLY A 100 -2.85 -8.67 10.78
C GLY A 100 -2.16 -9.88 11.42
N LEU A 101 -1.34 -10.64 10.69
CA LEU A 101 -0.57 -11.77 11.23
C LEU A 101 0.59 -11.31 12.13
N ILE A 102 1.13 -10.13 11.86
CA ILE A 102 2.12 -9.47 12.72
C ILE A 102 1.68 -8.05 13.04
N PRO A 103 1.90 -7.57 14.26
CA PRO A 103 1.53 -6.22 14.62
C PRO A 103 2.45 -5.21 13.93
N VAL A 104 1.92 -4.03 13.62
CA VAL A 104 2.75 -2.88 13.23
C VAL A 104 3.59 -2.48 14.44
N THR A 105 4.89 -2.76 14.38
CA THR A 105 5.82 -2.43 15.47
C THR A 105 6.16 -0.94 15.51
N SER A 106 5.91 -0.21 14.41
CA SER A 106 6.05 1.25 14.40
C SER A 106 4.98 1.89 15.27
N LYS A 107 5.40 2.50 16.37
CA LYS A 107 4.52 3.31 17.24
C LYS A 107 4.03 4.59 16.55
N LYS A 108 4.56 4.91 15.38
CA LYS A 108 4.34 6.14 14.63
C LYS A 108 4.05 5.82 13.18
N LEU A 109 2.89 6.24 12.72
CA LEU A 109 2.47 6.16 11.33
C LEU A 109 2.47 7.57 10.74
N THR A 110 3.11 7.77 9.60
CA THR A 110 3.05 9.05 8.88
C THR A 110 2.06 8.94 7.73
N LEU A 111 1.06 9.82 7.70
CA LEU A 111 0.07 9.91 6.64
C LEU A 111 -0.04 11.36 6.14
N CYS A 112 -0.17 11.52 4.83
CA CYS A 112 -0.63 12.79 4.27
C CYS A 112 -2.15 12.87 4.40
N LEU A 113 -2.66 13.85 5.16
CA LEU A 113 -4.08 14.02 5.40
C LEU A 113 -4.53 15.44 5.01
N CYS A 114 -5.66 15.53 4.29
CA CYS A 114 -6.37 16.79 4.14
C CYS A 114 -7.06 17.16 5.46
N SER A 115 -7.49 18.42 5.61
CA SER A 115 -8.13 18.89 6.86
C SER A 115 -9.29 18.01 7.30
N ALA A 116 -10.23 17.72 6.40
CA ALA A 116 -11.40 16.91 6.73
C ALA A 116 -11.06 15.49 7.20
N CYS A 117 -10.02 14.86 6.62
CA CYS A 117 -9.57 13.55 7.07
C CYS A 117 -8.80 13.64 8.40
N ALA A 118 -8.00 14.67 8.61
CA ALA A 118 -7.33 14.90 9.89
C ALA A 118 -8.35 15.11 11.02
N ASP A 119 -9.42 15.89 10.76
CA ASP A 119 -10.50 16.13 11.72
C ASP A 119 -11.20 14.83 12.15
N ASN A 120 -11.40 13.88 11.22
CA ASN A 120 -11.95 12.56 11.55
C ASN A 120 -11.04 11.79 12.52
N PHE A 121 -9.71 11.85 12.33
CA PHE A 121 -8.77 11.23 13.27
C PHE A 121 -8.78 11.92 14.63
N TYR A 122 -8.84 13.27 14.68
CA TYR A 122 -8.96 14.04 15.91
C TYR A 122 -10.27 13.70 16.65
N GLY A 123 -11.39 13.67 15.93
CA GLY A 123 -12.71 13.40 16.48
C GLY A 123 -12.89 11.98 17.04
N SER A 124 -12.11 11.01 16.53
CA SER A 124 -12.17 9.63 17.02
C SER A 124 -11.70 9.47 18.47
N GLY A 125 -10.92 10.42 18.99
CA GLY A 125 -10.30 10.34 20.31
C GLY A 125 -9.25 9.24 20.50
N ALA A 126 -9.09 8.36 19.51
CA ALA A 126 -8.20 7.20 19.57
C ALA A 126 -6.75 7.49 19.20
N TYR A 127 -6.51 8.63 18.56
CA TYR A 127 -5.19 8.97 18.00
C TYR A 127 -4.74 10.38 18.38
N PHE A 128 -3.41 10.56 18.44
CA PHE A 128 -2.76 11.86 18.42
C PHE A 128 -2.20 12.10 17.02
N LEU A 129 -2.42 13.29 16.48
CA LEU A 129 -1.84 13.75 15.23
C LEU A 129 -0.90 14.92 15.50
N ARG A 130 0.28 14.87 14.89
CA ARG A 130 1.25 15.96 14.92
C ARG A 130 1.74 16.21 13.49
N ARG A 131 1.72 17.46 13.01
CA ARG A 131 2.33 17.78 11.70
C ARG A 131 3.81 17.42 11.73
N VAL A 132 4.28 16.71 10.71
CA VAL A 132 5.71 16.32 10.59
C VAL A 132 6.56 17.57 10.43
N ASN A 133 6.17 18.48 9.55
CA ASN A 133 6.83 19.75 9.36
C ASN A 133 5.80 20.91 9.40
N PRO A 134 5.61 21.58 10.55
CA PRO A 134 4.66 22.69 10.68
C PRO A 134 4.99 23.90 9.79
N ALA A 135 6.26 24.10 9.43
CA ALA A 135 6.72 25.22 8.62
C ALA A 135 6.59 24.97 7.09
N SER A 136 6.45 23.70 6.67
CA SER A 136 6.28 23.38 5.26
C SER A 136 4.85 23.66 4.80
N ASN A 137 4.74 24.31 3.65
CA ASN A 137 3.48 24.49 2.91
C ASN A 137 3.31 23.47 1.78
N GLU A 138 4.21 22.50 1.66
CA GLU A 138 4.10 21.42 0.69
C GLU A 138 2.85 20.60 0.97
N LYS A 139 2.07 20.40 -0.09
CA LYS A 139 0.84 19.62 -0.04
C LYS A 139 0.93 18.47 -1.03
N GLU A 140 0.50 17.32 -0.59
CA GLU A 140 0.38 16.13 -1.41
C GLU A 140 -1.07 15.62 -1.40
N LEU A 141 -1.37 14.69 -2.30
CA LEU A 141 -2.70 14.09 -2.33
C LEU A 141 -2.95 13.31 -1.03
N CYS A 142 -4.09 13.58 -0.39
CA CYS A 142 -4.46 12.91 0.86
C CYS A 142 -4.47 11.39 0.71
N THR A 143 -3.69 10.70 1.54
CA THR A 143 -3.57 9.24 1.51
C THR A 143 -4.89 8.53 1.84
N TYR A 144 -5.74 9.16 2.66
CA TYR A 144 -6.98 8.55 3.14
C TYR A 144 -8.13 8.68 2.13
N CYS A 145 -8.43 9.87 1.61
CA CYS A 145 -9.54 10.06 0.67
C CYS A 145 -9.12 10.09 -0.79
N SER A 146 -7.83 10.30 -1.09
CA SER A 146 -7.29 10.41 -2.46
C SER A 146 -7.99 11.48 -3.35
N GLN A 147 -8.62 12.48 -2.73
CA GLN A 147 -9.41 13.51 -3.42
C GLN A 147 -8.91 14.93 -3.17
N ARG A 148 -8.34 15.22 -2.01
CA ARG A 148 -7.96 16.54 -1.57
C ARG A 148 -6.47 16.60 -1.25
N MET A 149 -5.88 17.76 -1.43
CA MET A 149 -4.51 18.02 -1.02
C MET A 149 -4.43 18.12 0.51
N GLY A 150 -3.39 17.55 1.09
CA GLY A 150 -3.14 17.50 2.52
C GLY A 150 -1.68 17.75 2.87
N VAL A 151 -1.36 17.63 4.13
CA VAL A 151 0.00 17.72 4.68
C VAL A 151 0.32 16.48 5.49
N GLU A 152 1.60 16.23 5.72
CA GLU A 152 2.04 15.07 6.50
C GLU A 152 1.78 15.20 7.99
N TYR A 153 1.15 14.18 8.57
CA TYR A 153 0.93 14.01 10.00
C TYR A 153 1.58 12.72 10.50
N GLU A 154 2.27 12.81 11.61
CA GLU A 154 2.63 11.68 12.44
C GLU A 154 1.43 11.31 13.30
N ILE A 155 0.98 10.05 13.20
CA ILE A 155 -0.20 9.54 13.90
C ILE A 155 0.26 8.53 14.95
N THR A 156 -0.14 8.74 16.19
CA THR A 156 0.18 7.84 17.31
C THR A 156 -1.11 7.40 17.98
N LYS A 157 -1.27 6.10 18.23
CA LYS A 157 -2.42 5.60 18.98
C LYS A 157 -2.33 6.08 20.44
N ARG A 158 -3.42 6.61 20.99
CA ARG A 158 -3.52 6.91 22.42
C ARG A 158 -3.45 5.60 23.19
N LYS A 159 -2.66 5.55 24.25
CA LYS A 159 -2.73 4.44 25.19
C LYS A 159 -4.11 4.49 25.84
N GLY A 160 -4.89 3.42 25.72
CA GLY A 160 -6.11 3.29 26.49
C GLY A 160 -5.81 3.42 28.00
N ARG A 161 -6.65 4.15 28.69
CA ARG A 161 -6.69 4.09 30.17
C ARG A 161 -7.21 2.74 30.60
#